data_ba2c42cb3823ca9b85b24e23bf399728
#
_entry.id   ba2c42cb3823ca9b85b24e23bf399728
#
_cell.length_a   1.000
_cell.length_b   1.000
_cell.length_c   1.000
_cell.angle_alpha   90.00
_cell.angle_beta   90.00
_cell.angle_gamma   90.00
#
_symmetry.space_group_name_H-M   'P 1'
#
loop_
_entity.id
_entity.type
_entity.pdbx_description
1 polymer ?
#
loop_
_entity_poly.entity_id
_entity_poly.type
_entity_poly.pdbx_seq_one_letter_code
_entity_poly.pdbx_strand_id
1 'polypeptide(L)'
;MSLPPSEIPLGAIRFNSDSRRLEYWMGSAWMQIHTFSPNIGGISGQSGSIDGTGTRALFAGGYIAPGPCFNNVDAITVETQGNTIDFNNLTASKCGGYGCADRTRAIYAGGRVSTTPGGSSTNDITSCTISIQNDFVNQSDLTASRAFGTGFSSATRAVFAGQAVPSYGNTIDFTNIQSLGDAVDFGDTAQKNSYAFSTQSPTRGFVIGGLRVNAPDTASYSTIELFTTATTGNGVDFGDITTTRY
;
A
#
# COMPACT_ATOMS: atom_id res chain seq x y z
N MET A 1 50.61 -7.71 -8.68
CA MET A 1 51.25 -6.48 -9.17
C MET A 1 50.21 -5.36 -9.14
N SER A 2 50.34 -4.41 -8.25
CA SER A 2 49.48 -3.23 -8.28
C SER A 2 50.09 -2.22 -9.26
N LEU A 3 49.43 -1.97 -10.33
CA LEU A 3 49.82 -0.87 -11.25
C LEU A 3 49.83 0.47 -10.50
N PRO A 4 50.81 1.34 -10.76
CA PRO A 4 50.78 2.69 -10.22
C PRO A 4 49.47 3.40 -10.60
N PRO A 5 48.93 4.32 -9.77
CA PRO A 5 47.67 4.98 -10.01
C PRO A 5 47.55 5.69 -11.38
N SER A 6 48.68 6.12 -11.95
CA SER A 6 48.77 6.75 -13.27
C SER A 6 48.57 5.79 -14.45
N GLU A 7 48.55 4.50 -14.21
CA GLU A 7 48.40 3.45 -15.24
C GLU A 7 47.02 2.78 -15.20
N ILE A 8 46.12 3.25 -14.32
CA ILE A 8 44.75 2.72 -14.25
C ILE A 8 43.94 3.32 -15.40
N PRO A 9 43.41 2.47 -16.30
CA PRO A 9 42.62 2.95 -17.42
C PRO A 9 41.31 3.62 -16.95
N LEU A 10 40.90 4.65 -17.65
CA LEU A 10 39.61 5.31 -17.41
C LEU A 10 38.48 4.29 -17.50
N GLY A 11 37.59 4.28 -16.52
CA GLY A 11 36.49 3.32 -16.45
C GLY A 11 36.83 1.97 -15.80
N ALA A 12 38.09 1.77 -15.35
CA ALA A 12 38.41 0.57 -14.57
C ALA A 12 37.50 0.42 -13.37
N ILE A 13 37.06 -0.80 -13.09
CA ILE A 13 36.15 -1.12 -11.96
C ILE A 13 36.92 -1.94 -10.93
N ARG A 14 36.73 -1.63 -9.66
CA ARG A 14 37.22 -2.41 -8.54
C ARG A 14 36.14 -2.59 -7.46
N PHE A 15 36.32 -3.61 -6.62
CA PHE A 15 35.60 -3.73 -5.37
C PHE A 15 36.47 -3.16 -4.24
N ASN A 16 35.97 -2.16 -3.54
CA ASN A 16 36.60 -1.60 -2.35
C ASN A 16 36.13 -2.40 -1.13
N SER A 17 37.03 -3.16 -0.52
CA SER A 17 36.74 -4.02 0.63
C SER A 17 36.39 -3.22 1.90
N ASP A 18 36.91 -2.02 2.05
CA ASP A 18 36.72 -1.18 3.24
C ASP A 18 35.33 -0.54 3.22
N SER A 19 34.93 0.02 2.07
CA SER A 19 33.59 0.56 1.86
C SER A 19 32.54 -0.50 1.47
N ARG A 20 33.00 -1.72 1.12
CA ARG A 20 32.17 -2.84 0.59
C ARG A 20 31.35 -2.43 -0.64
N ARG A 21 31.93 -1.60 -1.52
CA ARG A 21 31.25 -1.08 -2.70
C ARG A 21 32.07 -1.26 -3.97
N LEU A 22 31.37 -1.33 -5.09
CA LEU A 22 31.99 -1.21 -6.40
C LEU A 22 32.37 0.24 -6.67
N GLU A 23 33.53 0.45 -7.25
CA GLU A 23 34.02 1.76 -7.64
C GLU A 23 34.56 1.71 -9.08
N TYR A 24 34.46 2.83 -9.79
CA TYR A 24 35.07 2.99 -11.10
C TYR A 24 36.04 4.18 -11.12
N TRP A 25 37.06 4.09 -11.94
CA TRP A 25 38.10 5.12 -12.06
C TRP A 25 37.67 6.21 -13.05
N MET A 26 37.60 7.45 -12.59
CA MET A 26 37.29 8.60 -13.43
C MET A 26 38.54 9.30 -14.02
N GLY A 27 39.72 8.74 -13.88
CA GLY A 27 40.96 9.36 -14.29
C GLY A 27 41.67 10.16 -13.20
N SER A 28 40.94 10.65 -12.22
CA SER A 28 41.49 11.43 -11.08
C SER A 28 41.11 10.90 -9.71
N ALA A 29 40.00 10.16 -9.63
CA ALA A 29 39.51 9.59 -8.38
C ALA A 29 38.67 8.31 -8.64
N TRP A 30 38.58 7.47 -7.61
CA TRP A 30 37.66 6.34 -7.57
C TRP A 30 36.28 6.83 -7.13
N MET A 31 35.27 6.62 -7.99
CA MET A 31 33.88 6.99 -7.73
C MET A 31 33.09 5.75 -7.40
N GLN A 32 32.26 5.82 -6.38
CA GLN A 32 31.39 4.72 -5.99
C GLN A 32 30.30 4.48 -7.03
N ILE A 33 30.11 3.21 -7.41
CA ILE A 33 28.94 2.81 -8.17
C ILE A 33 27.83 2.52 -7.17
N HIS A 34 26.80 3.34 -7.19
CA HIS A 34 25.58 3.06 -6.43
C HIS A 34 24.80 1.97 -7.16
N THR A 35 24.94 0.72 -6.69
CA THR A 35 24.09 -0.37 -7.17
C THR A 35 22.80 -0.37 -6.36
N PHE A 36 21.71 -0.09 -7.01
CA PHE A 36 20.37 -0.29 -6.46
C PHE A 36 19.82 -1.60 -7.02
N SER A 37 19.57 -2.57 -6.16
CA SER A 37 18.82 -3.76 -6.53
C SER A 37 17.40 -3.63 -6.00
N PRO A 38 16.40 -3.45 -6.85
CA PRO A 38 15.01 -3.37 -6.40
C PRO A 38 14.51 -4.68 -5.79
N ASN A 39 15.28 -5.78 -5.96
CA ASN A 39 14.88 -7.13 -5.53
C ASN A 39 15.59 -7.66 -4.28
N ILE A 40 16.56 -6.93 -3.72
CA ILE A 40 17.27 -7.36 -2.51
C ILE A 40 16.81 -6.45 -1.36
N GLY A 41 15.72 -6.84 -0.70
CA GLY A 41 15.32 -6.28 0.59
C GLY A 41 15.17 -4.76 0.61
N GLY A 42 14.86 -4.17 -0.51
CA GLY A 42 14.42 -2.79 -0.56
C GLY A 42 13.20 -2.69 0.34
N ILE A 43 13.29 -1.87 1.38
CA ILE A 43 12.21 -1.63 2.31
C ILE A 43 11.05 -1.10 1.47
N SER A 44 9.96 -1.85 1.39
CA SER A 44 8.84 -1.56 0.49
C SER A 44 8.00 -0.38 0.93
N GLY A 45 8.15 0.23 1.91
CA GLY A 45 7.59 1.52 2.25
C GLY A 45 8.59 2.63 2.02
N GLN A 46 9.84 2.24 1.83
CA GLN A 46 10.86 3.14 1.35
C GLN A 46 11.02 2.92 -0.15
N SER A 47 10.15 3.37 -0.82
CA SER A 47 10.46 4.18 -1.92
C SER A 47 11.18 5.44 -1.42
N GLY A 48 12.28 5.25 -0.74
CA GLY A 48 13.37 6.20 -0.72
C GLY A 48 13.84 6.24 -2.15
N SER A 49 13.04 6.76 -2.94
CA SER A 49 13.18 6.91 -4.34
C SER A 49 14.30 7.87 -4.58
N ILE A 50 15.41 7.33 -4.93
CA ILE A 50 16.44 8.04 -5.69
C ILE A 50 15.81 8.66 -6.96
N ASP A 51 14.65 8.21 -7.36
CA ASP A 51 13.92 8.61 -8.56
C ASP A 51 12.70 9.49 -8.28
N GLY A 52 12.52 10.02 -7.09
CA GLY A 52 11.43 10.97 -6.76
C GLY A 52 10.03 10.36 -6.71
N THR A 53 9.88 9.03 -6.80
CA THR A 53 8.61 8.33 -6.64
C THR A 53 8.48 7.83 -5.20
N GLY A 54 7.34 8.07 -4.54
CA GLY A 54 7.11 7.70 -3.13
C GLY A 54 7.35 8.80 -2.13
N THR A 55 7.54 10.03 -2.59
CA THR A 55 7.61 11.22 -1.75
C THR A 55 6.23 11.76 -1.38
N ARG A 56 5.16 11.20 -1.96
CA ARG A 56 3.77 11.65 -1.75
C ARG A 56 2.97 10.63 -0.96
N ALA A 57 2.18 11.10 0.00
CA ALA A 57 1.08 10.35 0.58
C ALA A 57 -0.24 10.96 0.10
N LEU A 58 -1.19 10.11 -0.29
CA LEU A 58 -2.52 10.51 -0.74
C LEU A 58 -3.55 10.13 0.32
N PHE A 59 -4.48 11.03 0.58
CA PHE A 59 -5.61 10.84 1.47
C PHE A 59 -6.88 10.98 0.64
N ALA A 60 -7.63 9.91 0.50
CA ALA A 60 -8.74 9.84 -0.43
C ALA A 60 -10.07 9.57 0.26
N GLY A 61 -11.09 10.35 -0.08
CA GLY A 61 -12.44 10.18 0.45
C GLY A 61 -12.55 10.52 1.93
N GLY A 62 -13.41 9.79 2.64
CA GLY A 62 -13.67 10.03 4.06
C GLY A 62 -15.03 10.68 4.31
N TYR A 63 -15.34 10.95 5.58
CA TYR A 63 -16.60 11.62 5.94
C TYR A 63 -16.46 12.44 7.23
N ILE A 64 -17.33 13.43 7.39
CA ILE A 64 -17.51 14.17 8.65
C ILE A 64 -18.87 13.78 9.21
N ALA A 65 -18.88 13.11 10.36
CA ALA A 65 -20.12 12.70 11.01
C ALA A 65 -20.90 13.93 11.57
N PRO A 66 -22.24 14.01 11.35
CA PRO A 66 -23.12 13.04 10.68
C PRO A 66 -23.34 13.33 9.17
N GLY A 67 -22.37 13.89 8.49
CA GLY A 67 -22.48 14.37 7.11
C GLY A 67 -22.20 13.32 6.03
N PRO A 68 -22.12 13.78 4.76
CA PRO A 68 -21.85 12.91 3.62
C PRO A 68 -20.40 12.43 3.56
N CYS A 69 -20.14 11.41 2.73
CA CYS A 69 -18.80 11.08 2.28
C CYS A 69 -18.30 12.13 1.28
N PHE A 70 -16.99 12.18 1.10
CA PHE A 70 -16.31 13.09 0.18
C PHE A 70 -15.64 12.32 -0.98
N ASN A 71 -15.39 13.03 -2.07
CA ASN A 71 -14.60 12.50 -3.18
C ASN A 71 -13.21 13.14 -3.27
N ASN A 72 -12.89 14.09 -2.43
CA ASN A 72 -11.61 14.78 -2.43
C ASN A 72 -10.45 13.81 -2.22
N VAL A 73 -9.37 14.07 -2.91
CA VAL A 73 -8.08 13.43 -2.69
C VAL A 73 -7.05 14.52 -2.41
N ASP A 74 -6.49 14.45 -1.23
CA ASP A 74 -5.44 15.35 -0.78
C ASP A 74 -4.07 14.68 -0.86
N ALA A 75 -3.03 15.44 -1.10
CA ALA A 75 -1.65 14.97 -1.12
C ALA A 75 -0.76 15.76 -0.17
N ILE A 76 0.21 15.08 0.42
CA ILE A 76 1.36 15.71 1.08
C ILE A 76 2.65 15.22 0.44
N THR A 77 3.69 16.06 0.51
CA THR A 77 5.07 15.64 0.27
C THR A 77 5.65 15.18 1.61
N VAL A 78 5.96 13.89 1.71
CA VAL A 78 6.39 13.26 2.98
C VAL A 78 7.72 13.84 3.51
N GLU A 79 8.58 14.29 2.59
CA GLU A 79 9.91 14.81 2.93
C GLU A 79 9.90 16.27 3.42
N THR A 80 8.79 16.98 3.21
CA THR A 80 8.67 18.39 3.58
C THR A 80 7.51 18.60 4.54
N GLN A 81 7.67 19.50 5.49
CA GLN A 81 6.58 19.94 6.35
C GLN A 81 5.62 20.83 5.54
N GLY A 82 4.34 20.72 5.79
CA GLY A 82 3.31 21.56 5.15
C GLY A 82 1.92 20.97 5.27
N ASN A 83 0.95 21.75 4.85
CA ASN A 83 -0.43 21.31 4.75
C ASN A 83 -0.62 20.42 3.52
N THR A 84 -1.71 19.67 3.50
CA THR A 84 -2.16 18.98 2.28
C THR A 84 -2.46 19.97 1.18
N ILE A 85 -2.27 19.52 -0.04
CA ILE A 85 -2.73 20.21 -1.25
C ILE A 85 -3.79 19.35 -1.93
N ASP A 86 -4.73 19.99 -2.59
CA ASP A 86 -5.70 19.28 -3.44
C ASP A 86 -4.97 18.52 -4.54
N PHE A 87 -5.20 17.20 -4.61
CA PHE A 87 -4.60 16.34 -5.62
C PHE A 87 -5.57 16.05 -6.76
N ASN A 88 -6.82 15.83 -6.49
CA ASN A 88 -7.95 15.65 -7.41
C ASN A 88 -9.09 14.88 -6.72
N ASN A 89 -9.86 14.07 -7.50
CA ASN A 89 -11.06 13.45 -6.98
C ASN A 89 -11.13 11.94 -7.23
N LEU A 90 -11.83 11.26 -6.33
CA LEU A 90 -12.38 9.93 -6.58
C LEU A 90 -13.54 10.02 -7.59
N THR A 91 -13.87 8.90 -8.20
CA THR A 91 -15.02 8.79 -9.15
C THR A 91 -16.38 9.10 -8.53
N ALA A 92 -16.50 8.99 -7.21
CA ALA A 92 -17.68 9.31 -6.44
C ALA A 92 -17.32 9.66 -4.99
N SER A 93 -18.25 10.28 -4.25
CA SER A 93 -18.09 10.54 -2.82
C SER A 93 -18.13 9.22 -2.04
N LYS A 94 -17.01 8.83 -1.47
CA LYS A 94 -16.80 7.53 -0.81
C LYS A 94 -16.14 7.65 0.54
N CYS A 95 -16.42 6.70 1.41
CA CYS A 95 -15.75 6.54 2.70
C CYS A 95 -15.54 5.05 3.02
N GLY A 96 -14.57 4.77 3.86
CA GLY A 96 -14.28 3.39 4.30
C GLY A 96 -13.81 2.46 3.18
N GLY A 97 -13.19 2.99 2.13
CA GLY A 97 -12.56 2.17 1.09
C GLY A 97 -11.19 1.65 1.48
N TYR A 98 -10.64 0.82 0.63
CA TYR A 98 -9.34 0.17 0.80
C TYR A 98 -8.27 0.94 0.04
N GLY A 99 -7.25 1.42 0.72
CA GLY A 99 -6.13 2.12 0.11
C GLY A 99 -4.93 1.20 -0.11
N CYS A 100 -4.39 1.18 -1.31
CA CYS A 100 -3.14 0.50 -1.67
C CYS A 100 -2.35 1.34 -2.65
N ALA A 101 -1.04 1.17 -2.69
CA ALA A 101 -0.21 1.84 -3.67
C ALA A 101 1.06 1.05 -3.99
N ASP A 102 1.58 1.26 -5.19
CA ASP A 102 2.97 1.02 -5.50
C ASP A 102 3.71 2.36 -5.70
N ARG A 103 4.84 2.35 -6.39
CA ARG A 103 5.61 3.58 -6.65
C ARG A 103 4.95 4.54 -7.64
N THR A 104 4.10 4.04 -8.51
CA THR A 104 3.55 4.78 -9.66
C THR A 104 2.07 5.02 -9.55
N ARG A 105 1.36 4.12 -8.89
CA ARG A 105 -0.09 4.06 -8.90
C ARG A 105 -0.65 3.97 -7.49
N ALA A 106 -1.64 4.79 -7.22
CA ALA A 106 -2.50 4.68 -6.05
C ALA A 106 -3.82 4.01 -6.45
N ILE A 107 -4.32 3.14 -5.58
CA ILE A 107 -5.56 2.39 -5.75
C ILE A 107 -6.47 2.71 -4.58
N TYR A 108 -7.73 2.96 -4.89
CA TYR A 108 -8.83 3.03 -3.93
C TYR A 108 -9.91 2.06 -4.38
N ALA A 109 -10.20 1.06 -3.56
CA ALA A 109 -11.16 0.02 -3.90
C ALA A 109 -12.36 0.03 -2.96
N GLY A 110 -13.52 -0.36 -3.47
CA GLY A 110 -14.76 -0.46 -2.72
C GLY A 110 -15.14 0.85 -2.04
N GLY A 111 -15.56 0.73 -0.77
CA GLY A 111 -16.03 1.85 0.02
C GLY A 111 -17.54 2.01 -0.03
N ARG A 112 -18.03 2.86 0.84
CA ARG A 112 -19.45 3.20 0.93
C ARG A 112 -19.70 4.50 0.18
N VAL A 113 -20.57 4.46 -0.80
CA VAL A 113 -21.10 5.66 -1.47
C VAL A 113 -22.26 6.18 -0.64
N SER A 114 -22.14 7.35 -0.08
CA SER A 114 -23.24 7.94 0.68
C SER A 114 -23.19 9.44 0.68
N THR A 115 -24.28 10.04 0.27
CA THR A 115 -24.64 11.41 0.60
C THR A 115 -25.55 11.48 1.82
N THR A 116 -25.98 10.33 2.36
CA THR A 116 -26.90 10.20 3.51
C THR A 116 -26.54 8.97 4.36
N PRO A 117 -26.93 8.90 5.64
CA PRO A 117 -26.82 7.68 6.44
C PRO A 117 -27.52 6.50 5.76
N GLY A 118 -26.85 5.38 5.58
CA GLY A 118 -27.40 4.16 4.96
C GLY A 118 -26.96 3.88 3.52
N GLY A 119 -25.99 4.62 2.97
CA GLY A 119 -25.51 4.40 1.60
C GLY A 119 -24.96 3.01 1.32
N SER A 120 -24.95 2.62 0.03
CA SER A 120 -24.54 1.31 -0.45
C SER A 120 -23.01 1.21 -0.54
N SER A 121 -22.47 0.03 -0.28
CA SER A 121 -21.07 -0.27 -0.62
C SER A 121 -20.93 -0.52 -2.12
N THR A 122 -19.74 -0.27 -2.65
CA THR A 122 -19.39 -0.51 -4.05
C THR A 122 -18.30 -1.58 -4.14
N ASN A 123 -18.11 -2.11 -5.34
CA ASN A 123 -17.05 -3.06 -5.64
C ASN A 123 -15.96 -2.49 -6.56
N ASP A 124 -16.13 -1.26 -7.06
CA ASP A 124 -15.21 -0.68 -8.02
C ASP A 124 -13.80 -0.49 -7.45
N ILE A 125 -12.81 -0.81 -8.26
CA ILE A 125 -11.40 -0.54 -8.03
C ILE A 125 -11.01 0.65 -8.91
N THR A 126 -10.67 1.75 -8.26
CA THR A 126 -10.25 2.97 -8.94
C THR A 126 -8.77 3.24 -8.73
N SER A 127 -8.11 3.86 -9.69
CA SER A 127 -6.70 4.18 -9.58
C SER A 127 -6.34 5.53 -10.20
N CYS A 128 -5.23 6.10 -9.74
CA CYS A 128 -4.59 7.24 -10.35
C CYS A 128 -3.06 7.06 -10.42
N THR A 129 -2.41 7.84 -11.28
CA THR A 129 -0.95 7.92 -11.34
C THR A 129 -0.44 8.94 -10.34
N ILE A 130 0.38 8.52 -9.37
CA ILE A 130 0.83 9.38 -8.25
C ILE A 130 1.68 10.57 -8.70
N SER A 131 2.47 10.41 -9.77
CA SER A 131 3.33 11.48 -10.29
C SER A 131 2.57 12.56 -11.05
N ILE A 132 1.38 12.24 -11.55
CA ILE A 132 0.56 13.13 -12.35
C ILE A 132 -0.71 13.46 -11.55
N GLN A 133 -0.98 14.75 -11.40
CA GLN A 133 -2.21 15.20 -10.76
C GLN A 133 -3.41 14.95 -11.69
N ASN A 134 -4.08 13.81 -11.52
CA ASN A 134 -5.25 13.42 -12.30
C ASN A 134 -6.28 12.69 -11.43
N ASP A 135 -7.53 12.77 -11.82
CA ASP A 135 -8.63 12.08 -11.14
C ASP A 135 -8.43 10.56 -11.12
N PHE A 136 -8.96 9.93 -10.09
CA PHE A 136 -9.10 8.49 -10.08
C PHE A 136 -10.08 8.05 -11.18
N VAL A 137 -9.73 6.96 -11.84
CA VAL A 137 -10.58 6.34 -12.87
C VAL A 137 -10.91 4.91 -12.49
N ASN A 138 -12.13 4.47 -12.82
CA ASN A 138 -12.53 3.09 -12.60
C ASN A 138 -11.77 2.17 -13.54
N GLN A 139 -11.22 1.10 -13.01
CA GLN A 139 -10.37 0.15 -13.75
C GLN A 139 -10.96 -1.27 -13.76
N SER A 140 -11.58 -1.68 -12.66
CA SER A 140 -11.98 -3.07 -12.42
C SER A 140 -12.83 -3.18 -11.16
N ASP A 141 -13.20 -4.40 -10.76
CA ASP A 141 -14.06 -4.64 -9.62
C ASP A 141 -13.47 -5.63 -8.60
N LEU A 142 -13.84 -5.44 -7.33
CA LEU A 142 -13.69 -6.44 -6.27
C LEU A 142 -14.67 -7.61 -6.52
N THR A 143 -14.44 -8.76 -5.91
CA THR A 143 -15.36 -9.92 -6.01
C THR A 143 -16.75 -9.61 -5.45
N ALA A 144 -16.88 -8.66 -4.54
CA ALA A 144 -18.15 -8.20 -3.99
C ALA A 144 -18.08 -6.76 -3.50
N SER A 145 -19.24 -6.09 -3.46
CA SER A 145 -19.38 -4.74 -2.91
C SER A 145 -19.14 -4.75 -1.40
N ARG A 146 -18.18 -3.95 -0.92
CA ARG A 146 -17.80 -3.94 0.50
C ARG A 146 -17.06 -2.67 0.93
N ALA A 147 -17.06 -2.43 2.25
CA ALA A 147 -16.43 -1.26 2.85
C ALA A 147 -15.93 -1.54 4.28
N PHE A 148 -15.08 -0.66 4.79
CA PHE A 148 -14.53 -0.63 6.14
C PHE A 148 -13.62 -1.83 6.47
N GLY A 149 -12.89 -2.31 5.49
CA GLY A 149 -11.75 -3.20 5.68
C GLY A 149 -10.43 -2.43 5.64
N THR A 150 -9.36 -3.14 5.34
CA THR A 150 -8.00 -2.59 5.22
C THR A 150 -7.32 -3.07 3.95
N GLY A 151 -6.31 -2.34 3.48
CA GLY A 151 -5.55 -2.71 2.28
C GLY A 151 -4.05 -2.68 2.53
N PHE A 152 -3.34 -3.61 1.93
CA PHE A 152 -1.88 -3.62 1.86
C PHE A 152 -1.42 -4.02 0.46
N SER A 153 -0.16 -3.77 0.15
CA SER A 153 0.35 -4.04 -1.19
C SER A 153 1.78 -4.57 -1.18
N SER A 154 2.16 -5.16 -2.28
CA SER A 154 3.54 -5.39 -2.69
C SER A 154 3.85 -4.54 -3.93
N ALA A 155 5.01 -4.72 -4.54
CA ALA A 155 5.32 -4.06 -5.81
C ALA A 155 4.39 -4.46 -6.97
N THR A 156 3.66 -5.58 -6.85
CA THR A 156 2.85 -6.13 -7.93
C THR A 156 1.39 -6.35 -7.59
N ARG A 157 1.05 -6.54 -6.32
CA ARG A 157 -0.31 -6.88 -5.88
C ARG A 157 -0.84 -5.88 -4.89
N ALA A 158 -2.07 -5.45 -5.08
CA ALA A 158 -2.91 -4.79 -4.09
C ALA A 158 -3.83 -5.84 -3.46
N VAL A 159 -3.89 -5.89 -2.15
CA VAL A 159 -4.66 -6.87 -1.37
C VAL A 159 -5.64 -6.13 -0.47
N PHE A 160 -6.89 -6.58 -0.45
CA PHE A 160 -8.00 -5.94 0.24
C PHE A 160 -8.64 -6.93 1.21
N ALA A 161 -8.59 -6.67 2.50
CA ALA A 161 -8.94 -7.61 3.55
C ALA A 161 -10.07 -7.12 4.45
N GLY A 162 -10.99 -8.02 4.78
CA GLY A 162 -12.08 -7.80 5.73
C GLY A 162 -13.15 -6.85 5.23
N GLN A 163 -14.20 -6.69 6.00
CA GLN A 163 -15.30 -5.75 5.73
C GLN A 163 -16.26 -5.62 6.93
N ALA A 164 -16.96 -4.48 7.01
CA ALA A 164 -18.10 -4.28 7.91
C ALA A 164 -19.44 -4.24 7.17
N VAL A 165 -19.45 -3.83 5.89
CA VAL A 165 -20.66 -3.62 5.08
C VAL A 165 -20.53 -4.43 3.79
N PRO A 166 -21.58 -5.10 3.33
CA PRO A 166 -22.95 -5.15 3.88
C PRO A 166 -23.10 -5.98 5.16
N SER A 167 -22.15 -6.83 5.45
CA SER A 167 -22.04 -7.63 6.68
C SER A 167 -20.58 -7.85 7.01
N TYR A 168 -20.27 -8.12 8.27
CA TYR A 168 -18.90 -8.46 8.67
C TYR A 168 -18.41 -9.70 7.95
N GLY A 169 -17.24 -9.61 7.34
CA GLY A 169 -16.64 -10.67 6.52
C GLY A 169 -15.14 -10.80 6.75
N ASN A 170 -14.61 -11.95 6.32
CA ASN A 170 -13.21 -12.31 6.40
C ASN A 170 -12.53 -12.42 5.03
N THR A 171 -13.27 -12.21 3.96
CA THR A 171 -12.80 -12.36 2.58
C THR A 171 -11.64 -11.41 2.29
N ILE A 172 -10.65 -11.92 1.59
CA ILE A 172 -9.51 -11.17 1.08
C ILE A 172 -9.49 -11.31 -0.44
N ASP A 173 -9.48 -10.19 -1.14
CA ASP A 173 -9.28 -10.12 -2.58
C ASP A 173 -7.93 -9.52 -2.92
N PHE A 174 -7.42 -9.81 -4.11
CA PHE A 174 -6.29 -9.10 -4.66
C PHE A 174 -6.45 -8.81 -6.15
N THR A 175 -5.78 -7.78 -6.61
CA THR A 175 -5.55 -7.48 -8.03
C THR A 175 -4.08 -7.19 -8.29
N ASN A 176 -3.68 -7.32 -9.54
CA ASN A 176 -2.35 -6.90 -9.97
C ASN A 176 -2.35 -5.39 -10.21
N ILE A 177 -1.47 -4.65 -9.52
CA ILE A 177 -1.44 -3.17 -9.58
C ILE A 177 -1.15 -2.66 -10.99
N GLN A 178 -0.33 -3.35 -11.76
CA GLN A 178 0.08 -2.87 -13.09
C GLN A 178 -0.95 -3.18 -14.18
N SER A 179 -1.57 -4.36 -14.16
CA SER A 179 -2.55 -4.77 -15.18
C SER A 179 -3.99 -4.37 -14.85
N LEU A 180 -4.32 -4.17 -13.56
CA LEU A 180 -5.63 -3.74 -13.08
C LEU A 180 -6.81 -4.55 -13.66
N GLY A 181 -6.74 -5.86 -13.60
CA GLY A 181 -7.90 -6.73 -13.86
C GLY A 181 -8.80 -6.82 -12.62
N ASP A 182 -9.98 -7.41 -12.80
CA ASP A 182 -10.87 -7.70 -11.70
C ASP A 182 -10.15 -8.47 -10.60
N ALA A 183 -10.50 -8.16 -9.37
CA ALA A 183 -9.91 -8.83 -8.23
C ALA A 183 -10.36 -10.28 -8.19
N VAL A 184 -9.47 -11.13 -7.71
CA VAL A 184 -9.73 -12.54 -7.47
C VAL A 184 -9.51 -12.85 -6.00
N ASP A 185 -10.11 -13.94 -5.55
CA ASP A 185 -9.95 -14.42 -4.18
C ASP A 185 -8.48 -14.66 -3.84
N PHE A 186 -8.05 -14.10 -2.70
CA PHE A 186 -6.73 -14.32 -2.14
C PHE A 186 -6.77 -15.38 -1.04
N GLY A 187 -7.85 -15.45 -0.28
CA GLY A 187 -8.05 -16.26 0.90
C GLY A 187 -8.85 -15.51 1.96
N ASP A 188 -8.71 -15.90 3.21
CA ASP A 188 -9.49 -15.36 4.31
C ASP A 188 -8.61 -14.89 5.47
N THR A 189 -9.06 -13.87 6.20
CA THR A 189 -8.60 -13.62 7.58
C THR A 189 -9.16 -14.70 8.49
N ALA A 190 -8.44 -15.05 9.55
CA ALA A 190 -8.88 -16.06 10.50
C ALA A 190 -10.21 -15.69 11.19
N GLN A 191 -10.50 -14.39 11.23
CA GLN A 191 -11.70 -13.85 11.89
C GLN A 191 -12.38 -12.84 10.96
N LYS A 192 -13.71 -12.73 11.05
CA LYS A 192 -14.44 -11.61 10.42
C LYS A 192 -13.93 -10.31 10.99
N ASN A 193 -13.35 -9.48 10.17
CA ASN A 193 -12.61 -8.31 10.60
C ASN A 193 -12.99 -7.05 9.82
N SER A 194 -13.10 -5.95 10.53
CA SER A 194 -13.31 -4.62 9.96
C SER A 194 -12.56 -3.57 10.76
N TYR A 195 -12.38 -2.39 10.21
CA TYR A 195 -11.65 -1.29 10.85
C TYR A 195 -10.25 -1.70 11.36
N ALA A 196 -9.67 -2.73 10.75
CA ALA A 196 -8.32 -3.18 11.07
C ALA A 196 -7.28 -2.22 10.49
N PHE A 197 -6.12 -2.25 11.09
CA PHE A 197 -4.93 -1.60 10.53
C PHE A 197 -4.17 -2.58 9.64
N SER A 198 -3.41 -2.05 8.70
CA SER A 198 -2.51 -2.86 7.89
C SER A 198 -1.13 -2.21 7.78
N THR A 199 -0.15 -3.05 7.61
CA THR A 199 1.20 -2.64 7.25
C THR A 199 1.81 -3.72 6.35
N GLN A 200 2.95 -3.41 5.75
CA GLN A 200 3.54 -4.31 4.75
C GLN A 200 5.05 -4.22 4.69
N SER A 201 5.62 -5.27 4.15
CA SER A 201 6.98 -5.33 3.63
C SER A 201 6.92 -5.73 2.15
N PRO A 202 8.05 -5.81 1.40
CA PRO A 202 8.04 -6.23 -0.01
C PRO A 202 7.34 -7.56 -0.28
N THR A 203 7.36 -8.48 0.69
CA THR A 203 6.89 -9.86 0.51
C THR A 203 5.77 -10.26 1.46
N ARG A 204 5.50 -9.45 2.48
CA ARG A 204 4.54 -9.77 3.55
C ARG A 204 3.58 -8.61 3.77
N GLY A 205 2.31 -8.96 3.97
CA GLY A 205 1.29 -8.04 4.48
C GLY A 205 0.87 -8.44 5.88
N PHE A 206 0.40 -7.48 6.65
CA PHE A 206 -0.12 -7.70 8.00
C PHE A 206 -1.47 -7.04 8.13
N VAL A 207 -2.40 -7.76 8.76
CA VAL A 207 -3.69 -7.23 9.22
C VAL A 207 -3.67 -7.27 10.75
N ILE A 208 -3.95 -6.13 11.37
CA ILE A 208 -3.66 -5.91 12.78
C ILE A 208 -4.90 -5.39 13.50
N GLY A 209 -5.32 -6.06 14.56
CA GLY A 209 -6.45 -5.65 15.37
C GLY A 209 -7.76 -5.71 14.60
N GLY A 210 -8.61 -4.73 14.84
CA GLY A 210 -9.90 -4.59 14.18
C GLY A 210 -11.08 -4.92 15.08
N LEU A 211 -12.27 -4.78 14.51
CA LEU A 211 -13.55 -4.93 15.20
C LEU A 211 -14.35 -6.07 14.57
N ARG A 212 -14.90 -6.93 15.41
CA ARG A 212 -15.98 -7.84 15.07
C ARG A 212 -17.26 -7.41 15.78
N VAL A 213 -18.31 -7.23 15.01
CA VAL A 213 -19.65 -7.14 15.58
C VAL A 213 -20.43 -8.39 15.15
N ASN A 214 -20.54 -9.36 16.03
CA ASN A 214 -21.49 -10.46 15.91
C ASN A 214 -22.45 -10.34 17.09
N ALA A 215 -23.73 -10.09 16.82
CA ALA A 215 -24.69 -10.09 17.89
C ALA A 215 -24.69 -11.49 18.59
N PRO A 216 -24.65 -11.58 19.92
CA PRO A 216 -24.71 -10.46 20.88
C PRO A 216 -23.36 -9.78 21.19
N ASP A 217 -22.22 -10.29 20.66
CA ASP A 217 -20.90 -9.89 21.11
C ASP A 217 -20.20 -8.94 20.10
N THR A 218 -19.81 -7.78 20.61
CA THR A 218 -18.86 -6.90 19.93
C THR A 218 -17.49 -7.10 20.56
N ALA A 219 -16.50 -7.48 19.77
CA ALA A 219 -15.14 -7.70 20.25
C ALA A 219 -14.12 -6.95 19.40
N SER A 220 -13.17 -6.28 20.04
CA SER A 220 -11.97 -5.80 19.41
C SER A 220 -10.89 -6.88 19.47
N TYR A 221 -10.03 -6.94 18.47
CA TYR A 221 -8.96 -7.93 18.41
C TYR A 221 -7.59 -7.33 18.76
N SER A 222 -6.72 -8.19 19.28
CA SER A 222 -5.28 -7.93 19.41
C SER A 222 -4.46 -8.63 18.34
N THR A 223 -5.05 -9.54 17.62
CA THR A 223 -4.36 -10.45 16.68
C THR A 223 -3.65 -9.69 15.58
N ILE A 224 -2.43 -10.13 15.27
CA ILE A 224 -1.67 -9.76 14.09
C ILE A 224 -1.67 -10.97 13.15
N GLU A 225 -2.25 -10.82 11.98
CA GLU A 225 -2.25 -11.85 10.95
C GLU A 225 -1.23 -11.51 9.86
N LEU A 226 -0.46 -12.52 9.44
CA LEU A 226 0.57 -12.45 8.42
C LEU A 226 0.08 -13.09 7.11
N PHE A 227 0.37 -12.42 6.00
CA PHE A 227 0.11 -12.89 4.65
C PHE A 227 1.38 -12.83 3.80
N THR A 228 1.64 -13.86 3.01
CA THR A 228 2.67 -13.82 1.98
C THR A 228 2.07 -13.23 0.70
N THR A 229 2.48 -12.03 0.29
CA THR A 229 1.83 -11.32 -0.82
C THR A 229 1.98 -11.98 -2.19
N ALA A 230 3.01 -12.81 -2.39
CA ALA A 230 3.27 -13.50 -3.65
C ALA A 230 2.39 -14.73 -3.89
N THR A 231 1.85 -15.32 -2.82
CA THR A 231 1.01 -16.53 -2.89
C THR A 231 -0.36 -16.25 -2.26
N THR A 232 -1.41 -16.83 -2.82
CA THR A 232 -2.73 -16.82 -2.21
C THR A 232 -2.77 -17.77 -1.01
N GLY A 233 -3.60 -17.46 -0.05
CA GLY A 233 -3.80 -18.29 1.16
C GLY A 233 -4.35 -17.48 2.33
N ASN A 234 -4.80 -18.18 3.34
CA ASN A 234 -5.37 -17.59 4.55
C ASN A 234 -4.30 -16.93 5.43
N GLY A 235 -4.74 -16.01 6.28
CA GLY A 235 -3.90 -15.40 7.29
C GLY A 235 -3.32 -16.43 8.25
N VAL A 236 -2.07 -16.21 8.62
CA VAL A 236 -1.37 -16.99 9.64
C VAL A 236 -1.17 -16.13 10.86
N ASP A 237 -1.49 -16.66 12.02
CA ASP A 237 -1.25 -15.97 13.29
C ASP A 237 0.24 -15.63 13.45
N PHE A 238 0.52 -14.36 13.64
CA PHE A 238 1.88 -13.84 13.86
C PHE A 238 2.11 -13.46 15.33
N GLY A 239 1.03 -13.17 16.08
CA GLY A 239 1.07 -12.72 17.46
C GLY A 239 0.04 -11.65 17.75
N ASP A 240 0.22 -10.92 18.83
CA ASP A 240 -0.74 -9.96 19.34
C ASP A 240 -0.14 -8.58 19.59
N ILE A 241 -0.95 -7.54 19.41
CA ILE A 241 -0.67 -6.22 19.99
C ILE A 241 -1.02 -6.20 21.47
N THR A 242 -0.35 -5.35 22.23
CA THR A 242 -0.48 -5.31 23.71
C THR A 242 -1.88 -4.96 24.22
N THR A 243 -2.70 -4.31 23.40
CA THR A 243 -4.07 -3.90 23.76
C THR A 243 -4.96 -3.97 22.53
N THR A 244 -6.14 -4.57 22.66
CA THR A 244 -7.14 -4.64 21.57
C THR A 244 -7.52 -3.25 21.10
N ARG A 245 -7.60 -3.04 19.77
CA ARG A 245 -7.99 -1.76 19.18
C ARG A 245 -8.51 -1.91 17.74
N TYR A 246 -9.25 -0.90 17.29
CA TYR A 246 -9.79 -0.76 15.94
C TYR A 246 -9.82 0.71 15.53
#